data_5c38aff88696fecf4768703b1aa34015
#
_entry.id   5c38aff88696fecf4768703b1aa34015
#
_cell.length_a   1.000
_cell.length_b   1.000
_cell.length_c   1.000
_cell.angle_alpha   90.00
_cell.angle_beta   90.00
_cell.angle_gamma   90.00
#
_symmetry.space_group_name_H-M   'P 1'
#
loop_
_entity.id
_entity.type
_entity.pdbx_description
1 polymer ?
#
loop_
_entity_poly.entity_id
_entity_poly.type
_entity_poly.pdbx_seq_one_letter_code
_entity_poly.pdbx_strand_id
1 'polypeptide(L)'
;MFQCEVRETLAAAQVDDLMALYADEWWTRDRTRADVERMLADSDLLFVGTEAGSESLVGFARVLTDHTYVALVLDVIVAPAYRGRGLGSLLVESICSAPQLRSVERFELTCQPDHIPFYRNWGFTESVGNSRLMRRSTNPSFSDAAAQQAHRAGGAGHDR
;
A
#
# COMPACT_ATOMS: atom_id res chain seq x y z
N MET A 1 -25.55 -0.81 3.91
CA MET A 1 -24.47 0.20 3.84
C MET A 1 -23.16 -0.54 4.06
N PHE A 2 -22.24 -0.47 3.10
CA PHE A 2 -20.96 -1.16 3.20
C PHE A 2 -20.13 -0.46 4.29
N GLN A 3 -19.71 -1.18 5.30
CA GLN A 3 -18.88 -0.67 6.38
C GLN A 3 -17.57 -1.46 6.38
N CYS A 4 -16.44 -0.75 6.38
CA CYS A 4 -15.12 -1.29 6.59
C CYS A 4 -14.54 -0.82 7.91
N GLU A 5 -13.69 -1.64 8.49
CA GLU A 5 -12.90 -1.32 9.66
C GLU A 5 -11.42 -1.43 9.34
N VAL A 6 -10.59 -0.64 10.02
CA VAL A 6 -9.13 -0.77 9.96
C VAL A 6 -8.62 -1.09 11.37
N ARG A 7 -7.81 -2.14 11.47
CA ARG A 7 -7.17 -2.60 12.69
C ARG A 7 -5.66 -2.56 12.54
N GLU A 8 -4.93 -2.35 13.61
CA GLU A 8 -3.46 -2.30 13.63
C GLU A 8 -2.81 -3.67 13.90
N THR A 9 -3.61 -4.74 13.89
CA THR A 9 -3.14 -6.11 14.13
C THR A 9 -3.58 -7.03 13.01
N LEU A 10 -2.68 -7.90 12.58
CA LEU A 10 -2.93 -8.93 11.58
C LEU A 10 -2.95 -10.30 12.27
N ALA A 11 -4.09 -11.01 12.14
CA ALA A 11 -4.20 -12.36 12.65
C ALA A 11 -3.47 -13.37 11.74
N ALA A 12 -2.96 -14.45 12.31
CA ALA A 12 -2.24 -15.47 11.53
C ALA A 12 -3.07 -16.04 10.36
N ALA A 13 -4.39 -16.20 10.55
CA ALA A 13 -5.31 -16.65 9.51
C ALA A 13 -5.44 -15.66 8.34
N GLN A 14 -5.19 -14.37 8.56
CA GLN A 14 -5.28 -13.32 7.53
C GLN A 14 -4.05 -13.26 6.61
N VAL A 15 -3.00 -14.00 6.91
CA VAL A 15 -1.81 -14.07 6.03
C VAL A 15 -2.18 -14.69 4.69
N ASP A 16 -3.10 -15.66 4.65
CA ASP A 16 -3.58 -16.26 3.40
C ASP A 16 -4.35 -15.24 2.55
N ASP A 17 -5.21 -14.43 3.16
CA ASP A 17 -5.92 -13.35 2.49
C ASP A 17 -4.93 -12.32 1.92
N LEU A 18 -3.91 -11.95 2.71
CA LEU A 18 -2.87 -11.02 2.27
C LEU A 18 -2.06 -11.58 1.10
N MET A 19 -1.71 -12.86 1.12
CA MET A 19 -1.04 -13.53 0.00
C MET A 19 -1.90 -13.52 -1.26
N ALA A 20 -3.22 -13.69 -1.13
CA ALA A 20 -4.16 -13.57 -2.25
C ALA A 20 -4.18 -12.14 -2.81
N LEU A 21 -4.22 -11.11 -1.96
CA LEU A 21 -4.11 -9.71 -2.40
C LEU A 21 -2.81 -9.44 -3.15
N TYR A 22 -1.69 -9.96 -2.66
CA TYR A 22 -0.39 -9.78 -3.29
C TYR A 22 -0.26 -10.47 -4.63
N ALA A 23 -0.93 -11.61 -4.83
CA ALA A 23 -0.93 -12.34 -6.09
C ALA A 23 -1.59 -11.56 -7.25
N ASP A 24 -2.55 -10.68 -6.94
CA ASP A 24 -3.27 -9.89 -7.93
C ASP A 24 -2.50 -8.65 -8.41
N GLU A 25 -1.42 -8.25 -7.73
CA GLU A 25 -0.68 -7.05 -8.06
C GLU A 25 0.69 -7.37 -8.67
N TRP A 26 1.02 -6.74 -9.79
CA TRP A 26 2.26 -6.99 -10.54
C TRP A 26 3.54 -6.76 -9.71
N TRP A 27 3.49 -5.88 -8.72
CA TRP A 27 4.65 -5.48 -7.91
C TRP A 27 4.83 -6.33 -6.65
N THR A 28 3.87 -7.22 -6.32
CA THR A 28 3.92 -8.10 -5.14
C THR A 28 3.72 -9.58 -5.45
N ARG A 29 3.26 -9.94 -6.64
CA ARG A 29 2.86 -11.32 -6.99
C ARG A 29 3.94 -12.39 -6.80
N ASP A 30 5.21 -11.99 -6.87
CA ASP A 30 6.34 -12.92 -6.74
C ASP A 30 6.82 -13.07 -5.28
N ARG A 31 6.14 -12.44 -4.31
CA ARG A 31 6.48 -12.55 -2.89
C ARG A 31 6.16 -13.95 -2.38
N THR A 32 7.13 -14.55 -1.68
CA THR A 32 6.91 -15.82 -0.98
C THR A 32 6.26 -15.60 0.38
N ARG A 33 5.53 -16.61 0.88
CA ARG A 33 4.94 -16.55 2.23
C ARG A 33 6.01 -16.27 3.30
N ALA A 34 7.14 -16.96 3.24
CA ALA A 34 8.22 -16.78 4.22
C ALA A 34 8.78 -15.35 4.22
N ASP A 35 8.89 -14.71 3.04
CA ASP A 35 9.31 -13.31 2.95
C ASP A 35 8.24 -12.36 3.49
N VAL A 36 6.95 -12.65 3.23
CA VAL A 36 5.84 -11.85 3.75
C VAL A 36 5.76 -11.94 5.27
N GLU A 37 5.87 -13.13 5.86
CA GLU A 37 5.87 -13.31 7.32
C GLU A 37 7.03 -12.57 7.98
N ARG A 38 8.23 -12.62 7.39
CA ARG A 38 9.39 -11.84 7.87
C ARG A 38 9.15 -10.32 7.73
N MET A 39 8.65 -9.88 6.57
CA MET A 39 8.30 -8.49 6.33
C MET A 39 7.27 -7.96 7.34
N LEU A 40 6.25 -8.76 7.67
CA LEU A 40 5.23 -8.39 8.66
C LEU A 40 5.84 -8.24 10.06
N ALA A 41 6.74 -9.16 10.44
CA ALA A 41 7.43 -9.13 11.74
C ALA A 41 8.34 -7.90 11.88
N ASP A 42 8.93 -7.43 10.78
CA ASP A 42 9.87 -6.31 10.75
C ASP A 42 9.19 -4.97 10.37
N SER A 43 7.87 -4.93 10.18
CA SER A 43 7.14 -3.68 9.92
C SER A 43 6.76 -3.02 11.25
N ASP A 44 6.95 -1.70 11.34
CA ASP A 44 6.66 -0.95 12.57
C ASP A 44 5.15 -0.86 12.84
N LEU A 45 4.35 -0.63 11.80
CA LEU A 45 2.90 -0.56 11.90
C LEU A 45 2.23 -1.31 10.75
N LEU A 46 1.14 -1.99 11.06
CA LEU A 46 0.28 -2.69 10.10
C LEU A 46 -1.13 -2.10 10.17
N PHE A 47 -1.76 -1.94 9.01
CA PHE A 47 -3.15 -1.48 8.89
C PHE A 47 -3.92 -2.51 8.08
N VAL A 48 -4.83 -3.20 8.76
CA VAL A 48 -5.60 -4.33 8.21
C VAL A 48 -7.03 -3.89 7.99
N GLY A 49 -7.44 -3.80 6.74
CA GLY A 49 -8.81 -3.49 6.35
C GLY A 49 -9.67 -4.74 6.29
N THR A 50 -10.78 -4.75 7.02
CA THR A 50 -11.78 -5.82 7.01
C THR A 50 -13.16 -5.26 6.67
N GLU A 51 -14.05 -6.09 6.18
CA GLU A 51 -15.48 -5.75 6.14
C GLU A 51 -16.05 -5.87 7.55
N ALA A 52 -16.92 -4.93 7.96
CA ALA A 52 -17.51 -4.95 9.29
C ALA A 52 -18.27 -6.27 9.54
N GLY A 53 -17.92 -6.92 10.66
CA GLY A 53 -18.47 -8.22 11.02
C GLY A 53 -17.78 -9.42 10.32
N SER A 54 -16.73 -9.20 9.55
CA SER A 54 -15.89 -10.22 8.94
C SER A 54 -14.46 -10.15 9.48
N GLU A 55 -13.81 -11.31 9.58
CA GLU A 55 -12.38 -11.39 9.89
C GLU A 55 -11.50 -11.47 8.63
N SER A 56 -12.11 -11.55 7.43
CA SER A 56 -11.36 -11.60 6.16
C SER A 56 -10.66 -10.28 5.88
N LEU A 57 -9.38 -10.35 5.54
CA LEU A 57 -8.60 -9.20 5.13
C LEU A 57 -8.95 -8.84 3.68
N VAL A 58 -9.45 -7.64 3.48
CA VAL A 58 -9.84 -7.11 2.15
C VAL A 58 -9.07 -5.85 1.76
N GLY A 59 -8.23 -5.35 2.66
CA GLY A 59 -7.31 -4.26 2.40
C GLY A 59 -6.13 -4.30 3.37
N PHE A 60 -5.01 -3.72 2.95
CA PHE A 60 -3.78 -3.74 3.74
C PHE A 60 -2.94 -2.50 3.46
N ALA A 61 -2.22 -2.07 4.46
CA ALA A 61 -1.10 -1.15 4.34
C ALA A 61 -0.12 -1.38 5.49
N ARG A 62 1.12 -0.97 5.32
CA ARG A 62 2.13 -1.01 6.38
C ARG A 62 3.01 0.23 6.37
N VAL A 63 3.67 0.48 7.49
CA VAL A 63 4.56 1.62 7.66
C VAL A 63 5.89 1.14 8.25
N LEU A 64 6.99 1.68 7.72
CA LEU A 64 8.31 1.67 8.33
C LEU A 64 8.64 3.07 8.81
N THR A 65 9.14 3.22 10.03
CA THR A 65 9.34 4.55 10.60
C THR A 65 10.42 4.58 11.68
N ASP A 66 11.08 5.73 11.83
CA ASP A 66 11.90 6.05 12.99
C ASP A 66 11.11 6.79 14.10
N HIS A 67 9.80 6.92 13.92
CA HIS A 67 8.87 7.63 14.81
C HIS A 67 9.19 9.12 15.06
N THR A 68 10.10 9.71 14.29
CA THR A 68 10.56 11.08 14.47
C THR A 68 10.61 11.86 13.17
N TYR A 69 11.37 11.40 12.20
CA TYR A 69 11.63 12.16 10.98
C TYR A 69 10.86 11.63 9.77
N VAL A 70 10.67 10.30 9.66
CA VAL A 70 10.05 9.72 8.48
C VAL A 70 9.13 8.56 8.81
N ALA A 71 8.01 8.51 8.09
CA ALA A 71 7.15 7.34 7.96
C ALA A 71 7.03 6.98 6.48
N LEU A 72 7.55 5.82 6.10
CA LEU A 72 7.45 5.29 4.75
C LEU A 72 6.21 4.40 4.66
N VAL A 73 5.21 4.87 3.91
CA VAL A 73 3.94 4.16 3.67
C VAL A 73 4.12 3.18 2.52
N LEU A 74 3.82 1.93 2.76
CA LEU A 74 4.05 0.82 1.85
C LEU A 74 2.80 -0.05 1.70
N ASP A 75 2.71 -0.73 0.58
CA ASP A 75 1.75 -1.81 0.33
C ASP A 75 0.27 -1.39 0.55
N VAL A 76 -0.11 -0.15 0.22
CA VAL A 76 -1.51 0.26 0.25
C VAL A 76 -2.26 -0.47 -0.84
N ILE A 77 -3.06 -1.47 -0.46
CA ILE A 77 -3.72 -2.39 -1.38
C ILE A 77 -5.16 -2.67 -0.92
N VAL A 78 -6.08 -2.76 -1.86
CA VAL A 78 -7.48 -3.08 -1.62
C VAL A 78 -7.93 -4.14 -2.61
N ALA A 79 -8.59 -5.19 -2.11
CA ALA A 79 -9.15 -6.25 -2.94
C ALA A 79 -10.04 -5.65 -4.04
N PRO A 80 -9.97 -6.16 -5.29
CA PRO A 80 -10.70 -5.58 -6.42
C PRO A 80 -12.20 -5.38 -6.16
N ALA A 81 -12.85 -6.35 -5.51
CA ALA A 81 -14.28 -6.29 -5.17
C ALA A 81 -14.62 -5.16 -4.15
N TYR A 82 -13.65 -4.61 -3.47
CA TYR A 82 -13.81 -3.58 -2.43
C TYR A 82 -13.30 -2.20 -2.85
N ARG A 83 -12.75 -2.07 -4.05
CA ARG A 83 -12.31 -0.79 -4.62
C ARG A 83 -13.48 0.14 -4.89
N GLY A 84 -13.22 1.46 -4.84
CA GLY A 84 -14.26 2.48 -5.04
C GLY A 84 -15.27 2.60 -3.90
N ARG A 85 -15.07 1.89 -2.77
CA ARG A 85 -15.98 1.89 -1.61
C ARG A 85 -15.42 2.60 -0.37
N GLY A 86 -14.31 3.33 -0.53
CA GLY A 86 -13.72 4.15 0.53
C GLY A 86 -12.68 3.44 1.42
N LEU A 87 -12.45 2.12 1.27
CA LEU A 87 -11.50 1.41 2.12
C LEU A 87 -10.05 1.92 1.97
N GLY A 88 -9.62 2.23 0.75
CA GLY A 88 -8.30 2.84 0.51
C GLY A 88 -8.16 4.18 1.24
N SER A 89 -9.21 5.00 1.21
CA SER A 89 -9.25 6.26 1.96
C SER A 89 -9.16 6.03 3.46
N LEU A 90 -9.89 5.05 3.97
CA LEU A 90 -9.87 4.71 5.39
C LEU A 90 -8.48 4.21 5.85
N LEU A 91 -7.79 3.42 5.02
CA LEU A 91 -6.41 2.98 5.30
C LEU A 91 -5.45 4.18 5.40
N VAL A 92 -5.47 5.09 4.42
CA VAL A 92 -4.57 6.27 4.43
C VAL A 92 -4.93 7.21 5.56
N GLU A 93 -6.21 7.44 5.84
CA GLU A 93 -6.69 8.22 6.98
C GLU A 93 -6.19 7.64 8.31
N SER A 94 -6.31 6.31 8.48
CA SER A 94 -5.83 5.62 9.68
C SER A 94 -4.32 5.77 9.86
N ILE A 95 -3.55 5.71 8.78
CA ILE A 95 -2.10 5.95 8.81
C ILE A 95 -1.80 7.39 9.24
N CYS A 96 -2.40 8.38 8.57
CA CYS A 96 -2.12 9.79 8.82
C CYS A 96 -2.58 10.26 10.21
N SER A 97 -3.57 9.59 10.80
CA SER A 97 -4.09 9.89 12.14
C SER A 97 -3.55 8.99 13.25
N ALA A 98 -2.68 8.03 12.93
CA ALA A 98 -2.14 7.09 13.90
C ALA A 98 -1.39 7.81 15.05
N PRO A 99 -1.75 7.57 16.31
CA PRO A 99 -1.09 8.22 17.46
C PRO A 99 0.42 7.99 17.50
N GLN A 100 0.90 6.84 17.03
CA GLN A 100 2.31 6.46 16.97
C GLN A 100 3.10 7.30 15.97
N LEU A 101 2.42 7.94 14.99
CA LEU A 101 3.02 8.72 13.92
C LEU A 101 2.82 10.24 14.09
N ARG A 102 2.15 10.70 15.17
CA ARG A 102 1.81 12.11 15.37
C ARG A 102 3.01 13.06 15.45
N SER A 103 4.18 12.54 15.79
CA SER A 103 5.42 13.32 15.92
C SER A 103 6.33 13.19 14.69
N VAL A 104 5.93 12.41 13.69
CA VAL A 104 6.72 12.21 12.48
C VAL A 104 6.68 13.47 11.63
N GLU A 105 7.86 13.93 11.19
CA GLU A 105 8.02 15.17 10.43
C GLU A 105 7.46 15.05 9.02
N ARG A 106 7.64 13.89 8.37
CA ARG A 106 7.17 13.68 6.99
C ARG A 106 6.75 12.24 6.71
N PHE A 107 5.72 12.13 5.89
CA PHE A 107 5.27 10.86 5.32
C PHE A 107 5.76 10.76 3.89
N GLU A 108 6.26 9.60 3.49
CA GLU A 108 6.73 9.32 2.13
C GLU A 108 6.06 8.06 1.57
N LEU A 109 5.80 8.06 0.27
CA LEU A 109 5.33 6.87 -0.45
C LEU A 109 5.76 6.94 -1.91
N THR A 110 5.66 5.81 -2.60
CA THR A 110 5.74 5.74 -4.05
C THR A 110 4.42 5.19 -4.60
N CYS A 111 3.89 5.81 -5.62
CA CYS A 111 2.67 5.33 -6.28
C CYS A 111 2.78 5.46 -7.80
N GLN A 112 1.87 4.82 -8.51
CA GLN A 112 1.72 5.07 -9.95
C GLN A 112 1.09 6.45 -10.18
N PRO A 113 1.37 7.11 -11.32
CA PRO A 113 0.86 8.45 -11.63
C PRO A 113 -0.67 8.57 -11.47
N ASP A 114 -1.42 7.54 -11.84
CA ASP A 114 -2.88 7.53 -11.75
C ASP A 114 -3.42 7.58 -10.31
N HIS A 115 -2.58 7.24 -9.32
CA HIS A 115 -2.94 7.32 -7.90
C HIS A 115 -2.54 8.63 -7.22
N ILE A 116 -1.81 9.51 -7.89
CA ILE A 116 -1.39 10.80 -7.34
C ILE A 116 -2.60 11.65 -6.88
N PRO A 117 -3.69 11.78 -7.67
CA PRO A 117 -4.86 12.54 -7.23
C PRO A 117 -5.51 12.00 -5.96
N PHE A 118 -5.46 10.67 -5.77
CA PHE A 118 -5.95 10.03 -4.56
C PHE A 118 -5.14 10.47 -3.32
N TYR A 119 -3.81 10.37 -3.36
CA TYR A 119 -2.96 10.71 -2.21
C TYR A 119 -2.91 12.20 -1.89
N ARG A 120 -3.15 13.08 -2.87
CA ARG A 120 -3.25 14.53 -2.64
C ARG A 120 -4.33 14.92 -1.63
N ASN A 121 -5.37 14.12 -1.43
CA ASN A 121 -6.41 14.37 -0.45
C ASN A 121 -5.87 14.41 1.00
N TRP A 122 -4.71 13.81 1.25
CA TRP A 122 -4.02 13.81 2.55
C TRP A 122 -2.74 14.66 2.55
N GLY A 123 -2.60 15.56 1.59
CA GLY A 123 -1.48 16.49 1.53
C GLY A 123 -0.20 15.93 0.93
N PHE A 124 -0.20 14.70 0.40
CA PHE A 124 0.95 14.20 -0.35
C PHE A 124 1.14 15.00 -1.65
N THR A 125 2.40 15.25 -2.00
CA THR A 125 2.76 16.03 -3.19
C THR A 125 3.97 15.42 -3.89
N GLU A 126 4.00 15.53 -5.20
CA GLU A 126 5.18 15.20 -6.02
C GLU A 126 6.26 16.29 -5.94
N SER A 127 5.90 17.48 -5.43
CA SER A 127 6.82 18.60 -5.28
C SER A 127 7.66 18.43 -4.03
N VAL A 128 8.77 17.73 -4.15
CA VAL A 128 9.71 17.44 -3.06
C VAL A 128 10.98 18.31 -3.17
N GLY A 129 10.85 19.49 -3.72
CA GLY A 129 11.96 20.42 -3.94
C GLY A 129 12.94 19.90 -4.99
N ASN A 130 14.24 19.99 -4.69
CA ASN A 130 15.30 19.51 -5.58
C ASN A 130 15.65 18.03 -5.41
N SER A 131 14.94 17.33 -4.51
CA SER A 131 15.16 15.89 -4.28
C SER A 131 14.56 15.04 -5.41
N ARG A 132 15.11 13.85 -5.61
CA ARG A 132 14.59 12.84 -6.54
C ARG A 132 14.70 11.48 -5.88
N LEU A 133 13.68 10.64 -6.09
CA LEU A 133 13.76 9.24 -5.69
C LEU A 133 14.82 8.53 -6.54
N MET A 134 15.76 7.84 -5.88
CA MET A 134 16.71 6.95 -6.51
C MET A 134 16.50 5.54 -5.99
N ARG A 135 16.40 4.57 -6.90
CA ARG A 135 16.20 3.16 -6.56
C ARG A 135 17.32 2.31 -7.10
N ARG A 136 17.87 1.43 -6.27
CA ARG A 136 18.68 0.29 -6.70
C ARG A 136 17.91 -0.98 -6.42
N SER A 137 17.61 -1.77 -7.44
CA SER A 137 16.83 -2.99 -7.31
C SER A 137 17.56 -4.19 -7.92
N THR A 138 17.44 -5.34 -7.28
CA THR A 138 17.82 -6.65 -7.85
C THR A 138 16.62 -7.33 -8.51
N ASN A 139 15.40 -6.81 -8.33
CA ASN A 139 14.20 -7.31 -8.96
C ASN A 139 13.99 -6.63 -10.32
N PRO A 140 13.98 -7.40 -11.44
CA PRO A 140 13.82 -6.85 -12.79
C PRO A 140 12.50 -6.10 -12.99
N SER A 141 11.43 -6.45 -12.24
CA SER A 141 10.11 -5.79 -12.33
C SER A 141 10.15 -4.30 -11.94
N PHE A 142 11.20 -3.86 -11.25
CA PHE A 142 11.43 -2.46 -10.88
C PHE A 142 12.49 -1.78 -11.74
N SER A 143 12.89 -2.39 -12.88
CA SER A 143 13.77 -1.75 -13.86
C SER A 143 13.00 -0.90 -14.86
N ASP A 144 13.64 0.09 -15.48
CA ASP A 144 13.02 0.98 -16.49
C ASP A 144 12.40 0.20 -17.67
N ALA A 145 12.98 -0.94 -18.05
CA ALA A 145 12.48 -1.78 -19.12
C ALA A 145 11.13 -2.44 -18.78
N ALA A 146 10.91 -2.81 -17.51
CA ALA A 146 9.65 -3.41 -17.05
C ALA A 146 8.54 -2.36 -16.91
N ALA A 147 8.88 -1.15 -16.47
CA ALA A 147 7.93 -0.04 -16.36
C ALA A 147 7.34 0.33 -17.73
N GLN A 148 8.14 0.31 -18.79
CA GLN A 148 7.68 0.57 -20.15
C GLN A 148 6.77 -0.53 -20.72
N GLN A 149 6.97 -1.79 -20.35
CA GLN A 149 6.12 -2.92 -20.79
C GLN A 149 4.77 -2.95 -20.05
N ALA A 150 4.73 -2.66 -18.77
CA ALA A 150 3.49 -2.59 -17.99
C ALA A 150 2.56 -1.47 -18.50
N HIS A 151 3.12 -0.32 -18.90
CA HIS A 151 2.35 0.79 -19.48
C HIS A 151 1.75 0.45 -20.85
N ARG A 152 2.43 -0.38 -21.66
CA ARG A 152 1.92 -0.83 -22.96
C ARG A 152 0.84 -1.91 -22.85
N ALA A 153 0.89 -2.74 -21.81
CA ALA A 153 -0.11 -3.80 -21.57
C ALA A 153 -1.40 -3.26 -20.92
N GLY A 154 -1.32 -2.21 -20.10
CA GLY A 154 -2.48 -1.57 -19.46
C GLY A 154 -3.25 -0.61 -20.36
N GLY A 155 -2.65 -0.13 -21.46
CA GLY A 155 -3.25 0.81 -22.38
C GLY A 155 -4.17 0.19 -23.46
N ALA A 156 -4.32 -1.14 -23.50
CA ALA A 156 -5.09 -1.83 -24.55
C ALA A 156 -6.55 -2.16 -24.14
N GLY A 157 -7.07 -1.60 -23.07
CA GLY A 157 -8.37 -1.99 -22.49
C GLY A 157 -9.35 -0.87 -22.16
N HIS A 158 -9.31 0.28 -22.87
CA HIS A 158 -10.38 1.28 -22.73
C HIS A 158 -10.68 1.93 -24.09
N ASP A 159 -11.30 1.16 -24.97
CA ASP A 159 -12.12 1.69 -26.05
C ASP A 159 -13.31 0.74 -26.26
N ARG A 160 -14.44 1.06 -25.64
CA ARG A 160 -15.85 1.00 -26.04
C ARG A 160 -16.78 1.02 -24.83
#